data_fd598e13f75a66282f0e31339d3ea8a7
#
_entry.id   fd598e13f75a66282f0e31339d3ea8a7
#
_cell.length_a   1.000
_cell.length_b   1.000
_cell.length_c   1.000
_cell.angle_alpha   90.00
_cell.angle_beta   90.00
_cell.angle_gamma   90.00
#
_symmetry.space_group_name_H-M   'P 1'
#
loop_
_entity.id
_entity.type
_entity.pdbx_description
1 polymer ?
#
loop_
_entity_poly.entity_id
_entity_poly.type
_entity_poly.pdbx_seq_one_letter_code
_entity_poly.pdbx_strand_id
1 'polypeptide(L)'
;MSESSRIPPFSNSPAQLDDMSWMRITADEVAPTPWRNGGGQTRELLAWPHVADWKVRISVADIDRDGPFSAYPGVDRWFGVLSGEGVIMRGRALKPNEGMVGFPGEDAPDCALIDGPTQDFNVMHRRDAGVFRLQPADRPLIPHGARWLGLFTQEGGLLIHGHRSVPLAPRTLAWCESPAAHSCVFDDGDQHGPAWWLVWSDT
;
A
#
# COMPACT_ATOMS: atom_id res chain seq x y z
N MET A 1 -52.75 -34.27 -34.13
CA MET A 1 -51.32 -33.92 -34.41
C MET A 1 -51.02 -32.75 -33.47
N SER A 2 -50.32 -33.06 -32.37
CA SER A 2 -50.01 -32.09 -31.33
C SER A 2 -48.48 -31.92 -31.31
N GLU A 3 -48.03 -30.72 -31.75
CA GLU A 3 -46.60 -30.37 -31.68
C GLU A 3 -46.26 -29.90 -30.27
N SER A 4 -45.48 -30.72 -29.62
CA SER A 4 -44.90 -30.44 -28.31
C SER A 4 -43.74 -29.48 -28.49
N SER A 5 -43.90 -28.22 -28.09
CA SER A 5 -42.85 -27.21 -28.00
C SER A 5 -41.85 -27.58 -26.92
N ARG A 6 -40.67 -28.01 -27.31
CA ARG A 6 -39.52 -28.23 -26.40
C ARG A 6 -38.84 -26.91 -26.11
N ILE A 7 -38.92 -26.45 -24.86
CA ILE A 7 -38.10 -25.35 -24.32
C ILE A 7 -36.66 -25.93 -24.18
N PRO A 8 -35.62 -25.25 -24.71
CA PRO A 8 -34.26 -25.66 -24.51
C PRO A 8 -33.84 -25.51 -23.04
N PRO A 9 -33.01 -26.39 -22.50
CA PRO A 9 -32.54 -26.27 -21.14
C PRO A 9 -31.65 -25.02 -20.98
N PHE A 10 -31.95 -24.19 -20.00
CA PHE A 10 -31.07 -23.13 -19.53
C PHE A 10 -29.74 -23.74 -19.12
N SER A 11 -28.70 -23.42 -19.87
CA SER A 11 -27.32 -23.72 -19.50
C SER A 11 -26.94 -22.80 -18.33
N ASN A 12 -27.07 -23.29 -17.12
CA ASN A 12 -26.40 -22.70 -15.96
C ASN A 12 -24.91 -23.09 -16.06
N SER A 13 -24.15 -22.34 -16.83
CA SER A 13 -22.71 -22.26 -16.59
C SER A 13 -22.53 -21.60 -15.23
N PRO A 14 -21.84 -22.25 -14.27
CA PRO A 14 -21.48 -21.56 -13.05
C PRO A 14 -20.59 -20.38 -13.47
N ALA A 15 -21.03 -19.16 -13.13
CA ALA A 15 -20.16 -18.00 -13.24
C ALA A 15 -18.85 -18.36 -12.55
N GLN A 16 -17.73 -18.31 -13.29
CA GLN A 16 -16.41 -18.39 -12.70
C GLN A 16 -16.35 -17.27 -11.65
N LEU A 17 -16.44 -17.68 -10.40
CA LEU A 17 -16.18 -16.84 -9.26
C LEU A 17 -14.70 -16.46 -9.39
N ASP A 18 -14.43 -15.23 -9.79
CA ASP A 18 -13.08 -14.65 -9.76
C ASP A 18 -12.51 -14.88 -8.36
N ASP A 19 -11.59 -15.82 -8.26
CA ASP A 19 -10.92 -16.19 -7.01
C ASP A 19 -9.81 -15.18 -6.71
N MET A 20 -10.18 -13.91 -6.64
CA MET A 20 -9.27 -12.84 -6.22
C MET A 20 -9.16 -12.87 -4.69
N SER A 21 -8.13 -13.55 -4.21
CA SER A 21 -7.77 -13.51 -2.81
C SER A 21 -6.94 -12.26 -2.52
N TRP A 22 -7.43 -11.39 -1.67
CA TRP A 22 -6.62 -10.34 -1.06
C TRP A 22 -5.67 -10.98 -0.05
N MET A 23 -4.38 -10.83 -0.28
CA MET A 23 -3.34 -11.09 0.70
C MET A 23 -3.27 -9.91 1.67
N ARG A 24 -2.81 -10.13 2.88
CA ARG A 24 -2.66 -9.07 3.90
C ARG A 24 -1.59 -9.44 4.89
N ILE A 25 -0.96 -8.39 5.41
CA ILE A 25 0.05 -8.46 6.47
C ILE A 25 -0.06 -7.21 7.34
N THR A 26 0.03 -7.37 8.64
CA THR A 26 0.11 -6.24 9.57
C THR A 26 1.57 -5.96 9.93
N ALA A 27 1.87 -4.71 10.25
CA ALA A 27 3.21 -4.35 10.70
C ALA A 27 3.61 -5.10 11.98
N ASP A 28 2.64 -5.48 12.81
CA ASP A 28 2.87 -6.22 14.06
C ASP A 28 3.28 -7.68 13.84
N GLU A 29 2.94 -8.26 12.68
CA GLU A 29 3.33 -9.62 12.29
C GLU A 29 4.75 -9.69 11.75
N VAL A 30 5.38 -8.53 11.44
CA VAL A 30 6.70 -8.47 10.82
C VAL A 30 7.77 -8.12 11.86
N ALA A 31 8.75 -9.00 12.02
CA ALA A 31 9.90 -8.73 12.87
C ALA A 31 10.70 -7.52 12.34
N PRO A 32 11.04 -6.53 13.18
CA PRO A 32 11.80 -5.38 12.75
C PRO A 32 13.27 -5.75 12.45
N THR A 33 13.82 -5.12 11.43
CA THR A 33 15.24 -5.22 11.08
C THR A 33 15.92 -3.90 11.45
N PRO A 34 16.90 -3.89 12.38
CA PRO A 34 17.64 -2.69 12.77
C PRO A 34 18.42 -2.10 11.60
N TRP A 35 18.50 -0.78 11.53
CA TRP A 35 19.35 -0.09 10.58
C TRP A 35 20.83 -0.20 10.97
N ARG A 36 21.70 -0.25 9.97
CA ARG A 36 23.16 -0.37 10.23
C ARG A 36 23.75 0.79 11.02
N ASN A 37 23.17 1.99 10.88
CA ASN A 37 23.59 3.19 11.61
C ASN A 37 23.00 3.31 13.02
N GLY A 38 22.12 2.36 13.42
CA GLY A 38 21.45 2.38 14.71
C GLY A 38 20.41 3.51 14.88
N GLY A 39 20.01 4.17 13.78
CA GLY A 39 19.06 5.29 13.79
C GLY A 39 17.61 4.87 13.78
N GLY A 40 17.31 3.59 13.71
CA GLY A 40 15.92 3.08 13.67
C GLY A 40 15.85 1.63 13.23
N GLN A 41 14.66 1.20 12.86
CA GLN A 41 14.37 -0.16 12.38
C GLN A 41 13.24 -0.16 11.36
N THR A 42 13.22 -1.17 10.48
CA THR A 42 12.21 -1.31 9.42
C THR A 42 11.49 -2.64 9.53
N ARG A 43 10.17 -2.62 9.38
CA ARG A 43 9.32 -3.77 9.10
C ARG A 43 8.96 -3.76 7.63
N GLU A 44 9.59 -4.63 6.84
CA GLU A 44 9.28 -4.77 5.42
C GLU A 44 7.99 -5.56 5.24
N LEU A 45 6.91 -4.88 4.86
CA LEU A 45 5.60 -5.51 4.65
C LEU A 45 5.55 -6.27 3.33
N LEU A 46 6.21 -5.72 2.30
CA LEU A 46 6.21 -6.33 0.96
C LEU A 46 7.42 -5.89 0.15
N ALA A 47 8.00 -6.84 -0.59
CA ALA A 47 8.90 -6.59 -1.72
C ALA A 47 8.35 -7.38 -2.92
N TRP A 48 7.67 -6.70 -3.84
CA TRP A 48 6.95 -7.33 -4.96
C TRP A 48 7.67 -7.11 -6.29
N PRO A 49 7.76 -8.10 -7.20
CA PRO A 49 7.27 -9.48 -7.05
C PRO A 49 8.17 -10.36 -6.17
N HIS A 50 9.45 -10.03 -6.01
CA HIS A 50 10.43 -10.80 -5.22
C HIS A 50 11.41 -9.89 -4.50
N VAL A 51 11.88 -10.30 -3.34
CA VAL A 51 12.84 -9.55 -2.49
C VAL A 51 14.12 -9.20 -3.25
N ALA A 52 14.62 -10.10 -4.10
CA ALA A 52 15.86 -9.89 -4.84
C ALA A 52 15.71 -8.97 -6.06
N ASP A 53 14.51 -8.87 -6.64
CA ASP A 53 14.21 -8.07 -7.83
C ASP A 53 12.83 -7.40 -7.69
N TRP A 54 12.71 -6.59 -6.65
CA TRP A 54 11.46 -5.89 -6.38
C TRP A 54 11.21 -4.72 -7.33
N LYS A 55 9.96 -4.53 -7.72
CA LYS A 55 9.46 -3.37 -8.46
C LYS A 55 8.84 -2.35 -7.49
N VAL A 56 8.16 -2.86 -6.48
CA VAL A 56 7.56 -2.07 -5.39
C VAL A 56 8.02 -2.67 -4.05
N ARG A 57 8.42 -1.82 -3.13
CA ARG A 57 8.81 -2.19 -1.77
C ARG A 57 8.08 -1.31 -0.77
N ILE A 58 7.45 -1.93 0.22
CA ILE A 58 6.58 -1.26 1.18
C ILE A 58 7.01 -1.63 2.59
N SER A 59 7.12 -0.63 3.46
CA SER A 59 7.55 -0.83 4.83
C SER A 59 6.94 0.18 5.80
N VAL A 60 6.90 -0.21 7.06
CA VAL A 60 6.74 0.68 8.21
C VAL A 60 8.07 0.72 8.96
N ALA A 61 8.53 1.91 9.32
CA ALA A 61 9.78 2.06 10.04
C ALA A 61 9.61 2.92 11.30
N ASP A 62 10.44 2.64 12.29
CA ASP A 62 10.61 3.47 13.47
C ASP A 62 11.92 4.23 13.31
N ILE A 63 11.86 5.56 13.40
CA ILE A 63 13.01 6.47 13.38
C ILE A 63 13.29 6.89 14.81
N ASP A 64 14.43 6.46 15.34
CA ASP A 64 14.81 6.67 16.75
C ASP A 64 15.82 7.81 16.91
N ARG A 65 16.52 8.20 15.83
CA ARG A 65 17.57 9.25 15.82
C ARG A 65 17.60 9.99 14.48
N ASP A 66 18.09 11.21 14.55
CA ASP A 66 18.42 12.01 13.37
C ASP A 66 19.45 11.31 12.49
N GLY A 67 19.32 11.52 11.18
CA GLY A 67 20.27 11.00 10.22
C GLY A 67 19.75 11.03 8.79
N PRO A 68 20.62 10.85 7.79
CA PRO A 68 20.19 10.80 6.40
C PRO A 68 19.48 9.49 6.07
N PHE A 69 18.52 9.55 5.17
CA PHE A 69 18.03 8.36 4.50
C PHE A 69 19.09 7.74 3.60
N SER A 70 19.03 6.41 3.42
CA SER A 70 19.88 5.74 2.44
C SER A 70 19.50 6.16 1.01
N ALA A 71 20.54 6.33 0.16
CA ALA A 71 20.32 6.59 -1.26
C ALA A 71 19.90 5.32 -2.00
N TYR A 72 18.90 5.47 -2.90
CA TYR A 72 18.40 4.43 -3.79
C TYR A 72 18.32 4.97 -5.22
N PRO A 73 19.41 4.93 -6.01
CA PRO A 73 19.40 5.40 -7.40
C PRO A 73 18.39 4.63 -8.26
N GLY A 74 17.65 5.34 -9.11
CA GLY A 74 16.65 4.77 -10.01
C GLY A 74 15.30 4.43 -9.34
N VAL A 75 15.10 4.87 -8.10
CA VAL A 75 13.90 4.61 -7.30
C VAL A 75 13.19 5.92 -6.99
N ASP A 76 11.86 5.93 -7.08
CA ASP A 76 11.03 6.97 -6.47
C ASP A 76 10.55 6.49 -5.11
N ARG A 77 10.49 7.41 -4.15
CA ARG A 77 10.08 7.14 -2.78
C ARG A 77 8.91 8.01 -2.37
N TRP A 78 8.03 7.43 -1.57
CA TRP A 78 6.99 8.15 -0.83
C TRP A 78 7.17 7.88 0.66
N PHE A 79 7.08 8.94 1.42
CA PHE A 79 7.26 8.94 2.86
C PHE A 79 6.08 9.64 3.52
N GLY A 80 5.49 9.04 4.53
CA GLY A 80 4.43 9.64 5.33
C GLY A 80 4.57 9.26 6.80
N VAL A 81 4.40 10.24 7.68
CA VAL A 81 4.45 10.03 9.12
C VAL A 81 3.16 9.36 9.57
N LEU A 82 3.28 8.25 10.30
CA LEU A 82 2.16 7.53 10.90
C LEU A 82 1.89 7.99 12.33
N SER A 83 2.93 8.08 13.16
CA SER A 83 2.79 8.46 14.58
C SER A 83 4.05 9.14 15.10
N GLY A 84 3.97 9.72 16.31
CA GLY A 84 5.01 10.56 16.92
C GLY A 84 4.81 12.04 16.57
N GLU A 85 5.77 12.90 16.94
CA GLU A 85 5.68 14.34 16.65
C GLU A 85 6.11 14.69 15.23
N GLY A 86 6.65 13.72 14.49
CA GLY A 86 7.07 13.87 13.10
C GLY A 86 8.54 14.19 12.93
N VAL A 87 8.87 14.57 11.70
CA VAL A 87 10.25 14.83 11.27
C VAL A 87 10.37 16.15 10.51
N ILE A 88 11.58 16.71 10.50
CA ILE A 88 11.96 17.79 9.58
C ILE A 88 12.78 17.15 8.45
N MET A 89 12.29 17.27 7.23
CA MET A 89 12.96 16.80 6.03
C MET A 89 12.99 17.91 4.98
N ARG A 90 14.18 18.22 4.44
CA ARG A 90 14.37 19.35 3.50
C ARG A 90 13.86 20.69 4.04
N GLY A 91 14.00 20.95 5.32
CA GLY A 91 13.53 22.18 5.97
C GLY A 91 12.03 22.30 6.16
N ARG A 92 11.26 21.24 5.84
CA ARG A 92 9.82 21.15 6.05
C ARG A 92 9.50 20.16 7.17
N ALA A 93 8.66 20.55 8.12
CA ALA A 93 8.06 19.65 9.08
C ALA A 93 7.05 18.73 8.38
N LEU A 94 7.09 17.44 8.68
CA LEU A 94 6.13 16.42 8.25
C LEU A 94 5.58 15.77 9.50
N LYS A 95 4.27 15.82 9.66
CA LYS A 95 3.54 15.33 10.84
C LYS A 95 2.54 14.24 10.46
N PRO A 96 2.02 13.49 11.44
CA PRO A 96 0.93 12.56 11.18
C PRO A 96 -0.24 13.24 10.46
N ASN A 97 -0.92 12.50 9.58
CA ASN A 97 -2.08 12.95 8.80
C ASN A 97 -1.83 14.07 7.76
N GLU A 98 -0.58 14.47 7.51
CA GLU A 98 -0.24 15.44 6.45
C GLU A 98 -0.08 14.82 5.05
N GLY A 99 -0.35 13.52 4.92
CA GLY A 99 -0.23 12.78 3.65
C GLY A 99 1.18 12.30 3.35
N MET A 100 1.40 11.94 2.08
CA MET A 100 2.67 11.38 1.62
C MET A 100 3.49 12.43 0.84
N VAL A 101 4.80 12.43 1.05
CA VAL A 101 5.75 13.25 0.29
C VAL A 101 6.56 12.36 -0.63
N GLY A 102 6.52 12.66 -1.94
CA GLY A 102 7.31 11.96 -2.96
C GLY A 102 8.67 12.63 -3.21
N PHE A 103 9.72 11.83 -3.42
CA PHE A 103 11.05 12.31 -3.79
C PHE A 103 11.90 11.22 -4.48
N PRO A 104 12.89 11.63 -5.32
CA PRO A 104 13.84 10.70 -5.90
C PRO A 104 14.67 10.00 -4.81
N GLY A 105 14.82 8.69 -4.91
CA GLY A 105 15.54 7.89 -3.91
C GLY A 105 17.03 8.24 -3.81
N GLU A 106 17.63 8.76 -4.87
CA GLU A 106 19.03 9.23 -4.90
C GLU A 106 19.27 10.49 -4.06
N ASP A 107 18.23 11.27 -3.76
CA ASP A 107 18.36 12.52 -3.00
C ASP A 107 18.78 12.31 -1.55
N ALA A 108 18.47 11.14 -0.98
CA ALA A 108 18.86 10.75 0.38
C ALA A 108 18.79 11.90 1.40
N PRO A 109 17.62 12.54 1.60
CA PRO A 109 17.52 13.73 2.43
C PRO A 109 17.88 13.44 3.89
N ASP A 110 18.44 14.44 4.57
CA ASP A 110 18.54 14.42 6.02
C ASP A 110 17.14 14.44 6.65
N CYS A 111 17.01 13.68 7.73
CA CYS A 111 15.81 13.56 8.53
C CYS A 111 16.14 13.88 9.98
N ALA A 112 15.53 14.89 10.55
CA ALA A 112 15.65 15.25 11.95
C ALA A 112 14.30 15.03 12.65
N LEU A 113 14.30 14.40 13.81
CA LEU A 113 13.12 14.24 14.65
C LEU A 113 12.67 15.59 15.21
N ILE A 114 11.35 15.83 15.29
CA ILE A 114 10.81 17.03 15.92
C ILE A 114 10.88 16.88 17.44
N ASP A 115 10.34 15.77 17.96
CA ASP A 115 10.40 15.44 19.40
C ASP A 115 10.19 13.93 19.59
N GLY A 116 11.26 13.20 19.92
CA GLY A 116 11.24 11.77 20.16
C GLY A 116 11.01 10.89 18.91
N PRO A 117 10.91 9.58 19.13
CA PRO A 117 10.77 8.60 18.06
C PRO A 117 9.52 8.83 17.19
N THR A 118 9.64 8.58 15.91
CA THR A 118 8.59 8.75 14.92
C THR A 118 8.43 7.48 14.10
N GLN A 119 7.21 7.05 13.82
CA GLN A 119 6.94 5.95 12.91
C GLN A 119 6.49 6.48 11.56
N ASP A 120 7.00 5.88 10.48
CA ASP A 120 6.67 6.25 9.11
C ASP A 120 6.17 5.08 8.26
N PHE A 121 5.45 5.41 7.19
CA PHE A 121 5.11 4.54 6.08
C PHE A 121 5.96 4.92 4.88
N ASN A 122 6.66 3.94 4.31
CA ASN A 122 7.61 4.14 3.24
C ASN A 122 7.24 3.25 2.05
N VAL A 123 7.13 3.85 0.88
CA VAL A 123 6.92 3.14 -0.39
C VAL A 123 8.06 3.49 -1.33
N MET A 124 8.65 2.49 -1.95
CA MET A 124 9.68 2.62 -2.97
C MET A 124 9.23 1.95 -4.25
N HIS A 125 9.45 2.59 -5.38
CA HIS A 125 9.15 2.07 -6.70
C HIS A 125 10.33 2.27 -7.65
N ARG A 126 10.73 1.22 -8.39
CA ARG A 126 11.76 1.33 -9.44
C ARG A 126 11.17 2.00 -10.67
N ARG A 127 11.76 3.11 -11.13
CA ARG A 127 11.26 3.92 -12.25
C ARG A 127 11.23 3.19 -13.59
N ASP A 128 12.14 2.23 -13.78
CA ASP A 128 12.24 1.42 -15.00
C ASP A 128 11.28 0.21 -15.03
N ALA A 129 10.53 -0.02 -13.94
CA ALA A 129 9.75 -1.23 -13.78
C ALA A 129 8.27 -1.12 -14.17
N GLY A 130 7.79 0.07 -14.53
CA GLY A 130 6.39 0.33 -14.86
C GLY A 130 5.88 1.64 -14.27
N VAL A 131 4.57 1.80 -14.19
CA VAL A 131 3.92 3.00 -13.66
C VAL A 131 3.35 2.72 -12.28
N PHE A 132 3.77 3.50 -11.28
CA PHE A 132 3.24 3.43 -9.92
C PHE A 132 2.46 4.69 -9.57
N ARG A 133 1.31 4.50 -8.91
CA ARG A 133 0.49 5.60 -8.39
C ARG A 133 0.16 5.33 -6.94
N LEU A 134 0.25 6.38 -6.12
CA LEU A 134 -0.18 6.39 -4.74
C LEU A 134 -1.17 7.54 -4.56
N GLN A 135 -2.32 7.25 -3.96
CA GLN A 135 -3.36 8.26 -3.70
C GLN A 135 -4.11 7.94 -2.41
N PRO A 136 -4.68 8.95 -1.73
CA PRO A 136 -5.55 8.72 -0.58
C PRO A 136 -6.69 7.74 -0.91
N ALA A 137 -7.08 6.92 0.07
CA ALA A 137 -8.16 5.95 -0.07
C ALA A 137 -9.54 6.53 0.35
N ASP A 138 -9.70 7.84 0.21
CA ASP A 138 -10.90 8.63 0.54
C ASP A 138 -12.01 8.55 -0.52
N ARG A 139 -11.72 7.88 -1.65
CA ARG A 139 -12.64 7.72 -2.78
C ARG A 139 -12.56 6.32 -3.37
N PRO A 140 -13.67 5.84 -3.98
CA PRO A 140 -13.64 4.60 -4.73
C PRO A 140 -12.58 4.60 -5.82
N LEU A 141 -11.92 3.46 -6.00
CA LEU A 141 -10.93 3.22 -7.04
C LEU A 141 -11.40 2.09 -7.97
N ILE A 142 -11.30 2.30 -9.29
CA ILE A 142 -11.45 1.23 -10.27
C ILE A 142 -10.04 0.94 -10.83
N PRO A 143 -9.47 -0.26 -10.62
CA PRO A 143 -8.08 -0.56 -10.94
C PRO A 143 -7.89 -0.93 -12.43
N HIS A 144 -8.30 -0.06 -13.35
CA HIS A 144 -8.16 -0.30 -14.77
C HIS A 144 -6.68 -0.49 -15.17
N GLY A 145 -6.36 -1.63 -15.78
CA GLY A 145 -5.02 -1.96 -16.26
C GLY A 145 -3.98 -2.20 -15.16
N ALA A 146 -4.39 -2.25 -13.90
CA ALA A 146 -3.49 -2.58 -12.81
C ALA A 146 -3.06 -4.04 -12.87
N ARG A 147 -1.78 -4.29 -12.67
CA ARG A 147 -1.21 -5.63 -12.47
C ARG A 147 -1.06 -5.97 -11.01
N TRP A 148 -1.03 -4.97 -10.18
CA TRP A 148 -0.97 -5.08 -8.74
C TRP A 148 -1.72 -3.90 -8.11
N LEU A 149 -2.51 -4.21 -7.11
CA LEU A 149 -3.27 -3.24 -6.32
C LEU A 149 -3.03 -3.49 -4.84
N GLY A 150 -2.66 -2.45 -4.11
CA GLY A 150 -2.53 -2.46 -2.66
C GLY A 150 -3.40 -1.40 -2.00
N LEU A 151 -3.73 -1.66 -0.74
CA LEU A 151 -4.30 -0.70 0.20
C LEU A 151 -3.52 -0.81 1.51
N PHE A 152 -2.96 0.30 1.96
CA PHE A 152 -2.44 0.41 3.34
C PHE A 152 -3.39 1.26 4.17
N THR A 153 -3.66 0.83 5.39
CA THR A 153 -4.42 1.59 6.38
C THR A 153 -3.69 1.62 7.71
N GLN A 154 -3.67 2.78 8.35
CA GLN A 154 -3.08 2.94 9.68
C GLN A 154 -3.99 2.43 10.78
N GLU A 155 -5.28 2.77 10.74
CA GLU A 155 -6.22 2.51 11.84
C GLU A 155 -7.09 1.26 11.60
N GLY A 156 -6.97 0.62 10.43
CA GLY A 156 -7.83 -0.49 10.03
C GLY A 156 -9.08 0.00 9.31
N GLY A 157 -10.06 -0.90 9.11
CA GLY A 157 -11.29 -0.59 8.41
C GLY A 157 -11.80 -1.78 7.59
N LEU A 158 -12.63 -1.50 6.60
CA LEU A 158 -13.23 -2.50 5.70
C LEU A 158 -12.87 -2.20 4.25
N LEU A 159 -12.13 -3.11 3.62
CA LEU A 159 -11.89 -3.09 2.18
C LEU A 159 -13.04 -3.80 1.45
N ILE A 160 -13.70 -3.10 0.55
CA ILE A 160 -14.78 -3.64 -0.27
C ILE A 160 -14.34 -3.66 -1.73
N HIS A 161 -14.39 -4.82 -2.38
CA HIS A 161 -14.08 -4.99 -3.79
C HIS A 161 -15.17 -5.82 -4.48
N GLY A 162 -15.96 -5.17 -5.32
CA GLY A 162 -17.17 -5.76 -5.89
C GLY A 162 -18.15 -6.16 -4.79
N HIS A 163 -18.42 -7.45 -4.66
CA HIS A 163 -19.34 -8.01 -3.65
C HIS A 163 -18.61 -8.59 -2.41
N ARG A 164 -17.30 -8.47 -2.34
CA ARG A 164 -16.48 -9.00 -1.24
C ARG A 164 -16.07 -7.88 -0.30
N SER A 165 -16.02 -8.20 0.98
CA SER A 165 -15.49 -7.31 2.01
C SER A 165 -14.42 -8.03 2.84
N VAL A 166 -13.34 -7.32 3.14
CA VAL A 166 -12.18 -7.82 3.88
C VAL A 166 -11.94 -6.87 5.05
N PRO A 167 -12.13 -7.33 6.30
CA PRO A 167 -11.75 -6.54 7.46
C PRO A 167 -10.23 -6.43 7.57
N LEU A 168 -9.75 -5.22 7.84
CA LEU A 168 -8.35 -4.91 8.01
C LEU A 168 -8.10 -4.41 9.43
N ALA A 169 -7.10 -5.00 10.07
CA ALA A 169 -6.59 -4.50 11.35
C ALA A 169 -5.78 -3.21 11.16
N PRO A 170 -5.46 -2.47 12.22
CA PRO A 170 -4.54 -1.34 12.15
C PRO A 170 -3.19 -1.73 11.54
N ARG A 171 -2.55 -0.79 10.84
CA ARG A 171 -1.22 -0.92 10.20
C ARG A 171 -1.12 -2.11 9.24
N THR A 172 -2.20 -2.35 8.49
CA THR A 172 -2.30 -3.46 7.53
C THR A 172 -2.07 -3.00 6.10
N LEU A 173 -1.22 -3.73 5.39
CA LEU A 173 -1.17 -3.74 3.94
C LEU A 173 -2.01 -4.91 3.43
N ALA A 174 -3.00 -4.63 2.60
CA ALA A 174 -3.74 -5.63 1.82
C ALA A 174 -3.39 -5.46 0.34
N TRP A 175 -3.24 -6.55 -0.41
CA TRP A 175 -2.94 -6.47 -1.85
C TRP A 175 -3.48 -7.65 -2.63
N CYS A 176 -3.65 -7.45 -3.93
CA CYS A 176 -3.95 -8.51 -4.89
C CYS A 176 -3.21 -8.26 -6.21
N GLU A 177 -2.97 -9.34 -6.95
CA GLU A 177 -2.40 -9.31 -8.28
C GLU A 177 -3.49 -9.40 -9.34
N SER A 178 -3.30 -8.70 -10.47
CA SER A 178 -4.25 -8.67 -11.59
C SER A 178 -5.70 -8.42 -11.14
N PRO A 179 -5.98 -7.31 -10.42
CA PRO A 179 -7.30 -7.05 -9.86
C PRO A 179 -8.36 -6.98 -10.97
N ALA A 180 -9.54 -7.56 -10.69
CA ALA A 180 -10.70 -7.33 -11.55
C ALA A 180 -11.08 -5.85 -11.56
N ALA A 181 -11.61 -5.36 -12.69
CA ALA A 181 -11.98 -3.95 -12.86
C ALA A 181 -13.30 -3.59 -12.14
N HIS A 182 -13.49 -4.12 -10.94
CA HIS A 182 -14.60 -3.74 -10.05
C HIS A 182 -14.18 -2.56 -9.17
N SER A 183 -15.16 -1.80 -8.72
CA SER A 183 -14.92 -0.72 -7.76
C SER A 183 -14.36 -1.27 -6.45
N CYS A 184 -13.27 -0.67 -6.00
CA CYS A 184 -12.70 -0.87 -4.67
C CYS A 184 -13.08 0.34 -3.82
N VAL A 185 -13.58 0.08 -2.61
CA VAL A 185 -13.92 1.10 -1.62
C VAL A 185 -13.22 0.75 -0.33
N PHE A 186 -12.67 1.73 0.33
CA PHE A 186 -12.20 1.60 1.70
C PHE A 186 -13.14 2.40 2.61
N ASP A 187 -13.63 1.73 3.65
CA ASP A 187 -14.48 2.30 4.69
C ASP A 187 -13.69 2.23 5.99
N ASP A 188 -13.25 3.38 6.48
CA ASP A 188 -12.49 3.53 7.71
C ASP A 188 -13.41 3.59 8.95
N GLY A 189 -14.73 3.57 8.74
CA GLY A 189 -15.69 3.82 9.79
C GLY A 189 -15.50 5.21 10.39
N ASP A 190 -15.40 5.30 11.71
CA ASP A 190 -15.19 6.55 12.43
C ASP A 190 -13.71 6.79 12.82
N GLN A 191 -12.77 6.02 12.28
CA GLN A 191 -11.36 6.04 12.71
C GLN A 191 -10.59 7.26 12.16
N HIS A 192 -10.93 7.72 10.94
CA HIS A 192 -10.32 8.88 10.25
C HIS A 192 -8.79 8.87 10.16
N GLY A 193 -8.18 7.68 10.20
CA GLY A 193 -6.75 7.52 10.01
C GLY A 193 -6.35 7.53 8.53
N PRO A 194 -5.07 7.80 8.22
CA PRO A 194 -4.60 7.79 6.86
C PRO A 194 -4.65 6.38 6.25
N ALA A 195 -5.14 6.34 5.01
CA ALA A 195 -5.10 5.16 4.16
C ALA A 195 -4.78 5.54 2.71
N TRP A 196 -4.10 4.63 2.00
CA TRP A 196 -3.65 4.91 0.63
C TRP A 196 -3.87 3.72 -0.28
N TRP A 197 -4.41 4.02 -1.48
CA TRP A 197 -4.35 3.12 -2.62
C TRP A 197 -2.96 3.16 -3.25
N LEU A 198 -2.43 1.98 -3.56
CA LEU A 198 -1.17 1.77 -4.23
C LEU A 198 -1.44 0.95 -5.50
N VAL A 199 -1.14 1.52 -6.66
CA VAL A 199 -1.47 0.91 -7.96
C VAL A 199 -0.21 0.79 -8.79
N TRP A 200 0.09 -0.42 -9.26
CA TRP A 200 1.15 -0.65 -10.22
C TRP A 200 0.59 -1.23 -11.52
N SER A 201 1.08 -0.73 -12.66
CA SER A 201 0.74 -1.20 -14.01
C SER A 201 1.98 -1.29 -14.90
N ASP A 202 1.92 -2.14 -15.92
CA ASP A 202 2.93 -2.14 -16.96
C ASP A 202 2.96 -0.78 -17.68
N THR A 203 4.08 -0.49 -18.36
CA THR A 203 4.29 0.71 -19.20
C THR A 203 3.47 0.63 -20.47
#